data_b505c0b0d68f85f11e0521fb71c027bc
#
_entry.id   b505c0b0d68f85f11e0521fb71c027bc
#
_cell.length_a   1.000
_cell.length_b   1.000
_cell.length_c   1.000
_cell.angle_alpha   90.00
_cell.angle_beta   90.00
_cell.angle_gamma   90.00
#
_symmetry.space_group_name_H-M   'P 1'
#
loop_
_entity.id
_entity.type
_entity.pdbx_description
1 polymer ?
#
loop_
_entity_poly.entity_id
_entity_poly.type
_entity_poly.pdbx_seq_one_letter_code
_entity_poly.pdbx_strand_id
1 'polypeptide(L)'
;MKSQNSYFKFLQLAEAVNDAFDCFSEIDPTTMLLLEIIAIMHSDDNALTVTEAMGLTSVASPATIHRKLCHLYELKLIDFVFLGANRRTKYLHPTSKAENYFSALGQSLSEAVKIAAISARV
;
A
#
# COMPACT_ATOMS: atom_id res chain seq x y z
N MET A 1 -20.37 -29.21 -7.33
CA MET A 1 -19.99 -27.84 -7.68
C MET A 1 -18.82 -27.40 -6.82
N LYS A 2 -17.78 -26.85 -7.44
CA LYS A 2 -16.62 -26.41 -6.67
C LYS A 2 -16.94 -25.10 -5.97
N SER A 3 -16.64 -25.01 -4.68
CA SER A 3 -16.71 -23.74 -3.97
C SER A 3 -15.66 -22.80 -4.55
N GLN A 4 -15.99 -21.53 -4.64
CA GLN A 4 -15.08 -20.53 -5.17
C GLN A 4 -14.04 -20.15 -4.11
N ASN A 5 -12.76 -20.20 -4.49
CA ASN A 5 -11.70 -19.75 -3.61
C ASN A 5 -11.73 -18.23 -3.55
N SER A 6 -11.95 -17.67 -2.35
CA SER A 6 -12.06 -16.22 -2.17
C SER A 6 -10.79 -15.50 -2.58
N TYR A 7 -9.63 -16.12 -2.41
CA TYR A 7 -8.36 -15.51 -2.83
C TYR A 7 -8.28 -15.38 -4.35
N PHE A 8 -8.68 -16.42 -5.10
CA PHE A 8 -8.69 -16.36 -6.54
C PHE A 8 -9.67 -15.30 -7.04
N LYS A 9 -10.83 -15.20 -6.41
CA LYS A 9 -11.79 -14.15 -6.76
C LYS A 9 -11.24 -12.76 -6.46
N PHE A 10 -10.54 -12.62 -5.32
CA PHE A 10 -9.85 -11.37 -4.99
C PHE A 10 -8.81 -11.01 -6.06
N LEU A 11 -7.98 -11.98 -6.50
CA LEU A 11 -6.98 -11.71 -7.54
C LEU A 11 -7.61 -11.20 -8.83
N GLN A 12 -8.76 -11.76 -9.23
CA GLN A 12 -9.49 -11.31 -10.41
C GLN A 12 -9.98 -9.87 -10.25
N LEU A 13 -10.56 -9.54 -9.09
CA LEU A 13 -11.05 -8.18 -8.82
C LEU A 13 -9.90 -7.19 -8.68
N ALA A 14 -8.80 -7.61 -8.05
CA ALA A 14 -7.62 -6.77 -7.88
C ALA A 14 -6.97 -6.40 -9.22
N GLU A 15 -7.04 -7.28 -10.21
CA GLU A 15 -6.53 -7.00 -11.55
C GLU A 15 -7.22 -5.78 -12.16
N ALA A 16 -8.53 -5.69 -12.01
CA ALA A 16 -9.29 -4.51 -12.49
C ALA A 16 -8.90 -3.24 -11.75
N VAL A 17 -8.63 -3.34 -10.44
CA VAL A 17 -8.14 -2.20 -9.65
C VAL A 17 -6.76 -1.76 -10.15
N ASN A 18 -5.85 -2.69 -10.38
CA ASN A 18 -4.51 -2.39 -10.87
C ASN A 18 -4.55 -1.71 -12.24
N ASP A 19 -5.48 -2.14 -13.11
CA ASP A 19 -5.67 -1.52 -14.43
C ASP A 19 -6.17 -0.07 -14.30
N ALA A 20 -6.99 0.22 -13.30
CA ALA A 20 -7.52 1.55 -13.07
C ALA A 20 -6.50 2.50 -12.42
N PHE A 21 -5.48 1.96 -11.75
CA PHE A 21 -4.44 2.72 -11.07
C PHE A 21 -3.07 2.39 -11.68
N ASP A 22 -2.84 2.80 -12.92
CA ASP A 22 -1.68 2.37 -13.73
C ASP A 22 -0.33 2.70 -13.10
N CYS A 23 -0.21 3.77 -12.32
CA CYS A 23 1.08 4.13 -11.72
C CYS A 23 1.65 3.02 -10.83
N PHE A 24 0.78 2.16 -10.28
CA PHE A 24 1.21 1.06 -9.42
C PHE A 24 1.86 -0.09 -10.20
N SER A 25 1.63 -0.19 -11.50
CA SER A 25 2.29 -1.18 -12.34
C SER A 25 3.78 -0.88 -12.57
N GLU A 26 4.19 0.36 -12.31
CA GLU A 26 5.57 0.82 -12.52
C GLU A 26 6.47 0.61 -11.32
N ILE A 27 5.91 0.24 -10.16
CA ILE A 27 6.71 0.04 -8.95
C ILE A 27 7.02 -1.43 -8.73
N ASP A 28 8.26 -1.69 -8.30
CA ASP A 28 8.70 -3.05 -8.02
C ASP A 28 8.10 -3.56 -6.69
N PRO A 29 8.15 -4.88 -6.44
CA PRO A 29 7.58 -5.45 -5.22
C PRO A 29 8.16 -4.88 -3.93
N THR A 30 9.45 -4.54 -3.90
CA THR A 30 10.08 -3.98 -2.70
C THR A 30 9.56 -2.56 -2.43
N THR A 31 9.37 -1.76 -3.48
CA THR A 31 8.79 -0.42 -3.36
C THR A 31 7.34 -0.51 -2.90
N MET A 32 6.58 -1.46 -3.43
CA MET A 32 5.20 -1.69 -2.99
C MET A 32 5.15 -2.10 -1.52
N LEU A 33 6.02 -3.01 -1.09
CA LEU A 33 6.09 -3.43 0.32
C LEU A 33 6.37 -2.23 1.23
N LEU A 34 7.29 -1.37 0.83
CA LEU A 34 7.61 -0.17 1.59
C LEU A 34 6.39 0.76 1.71
N LEU A 35 5.67 0.97 0.62
CA LEU A 35 4.44 1.77 0.62
C LEU A 35 3.37 1.16 1.53
N GLU A 36 3.22 -0.15 1.49
CA GLU A 36 2.27 -0.86 2.35
C GLU A 36 2.61 -0.69 3.83
N ILE A 37 3.88 -0.81 4.19
CA ILE A 37 4.33 -0.61 5.57
C ILE A 37 4.04 0.83 6.02
N ILE A 38 4.35 1.81 5.17
CA ILE A 38 4.07 3.22 5.46
C ILE A 38 2.57 3.44 5.70
N ALA A 39 1.74 2.87 4.85
CA ALA A 39 0.28 3.03 4.96
C ALA A 39 -0.28 2.36 6.22
N ILE A 40 0.20 1.16 6.54
CA ILE A 40 -0.24 0.43 7.74
C ILE A 40 0.13 1.22 9.01
N MET A 41 1.38 1.68 9.09
CA MET A 41 1.85 2.42 10.25
C MET A 41 1.08 3.73 10.41
N HIS A 42 0.83 4.42 9.31
CA HIS A 42 0.03 5.64 9.33
C HIS A 42 -1.41 5.37 9.80
N SER A 43 -2.02 4.28 9.36
CA SER A 43 -3.40 3.94 9.75
C SER A 43 -3.51 3.56 11.22
N ASP A 44 -2.40 3.13 11.84
CA ASP A 44 -2.33 2.79 13.26
C ASP A 44 -1.92 3.99 14.13
N ASP A 45 -1.99 5.20 13.58
CA ASP A 45 -1.57 6.45 14.25
C ASP A 45 -0.10 6.40 14.71
N ASN A 46 0.73 5.68 13.97
CA ASN A 46 2.15 5.50 14.28
C ASN A 46 2.99 5.68 13.01
N ALA A 47 2.77 6.80 12.32
CA ALA A 47 3.48 7.10 11.08
C ALA A 47 5.00 7.02 11.26
N LEU A 48 5.68 6.36 10.32
CA LEU A 48 7.14 6.25 10.34
C LEU A 48 7.78 7.58 9.98
N THR A 49 8.90 7.87 10.61
CA THR A 49 9.82 8.92 10.14
C THR A 49 10.66 8.36 9.00
N VAL A 50 11.30 9.24 8.24
CA VAL A 50 12.25 8.82 7.19
C VAL A 50 13.37 7.97 7.80
N THR A 51 13.91 8.37 8.96
CA THR A 51 14.97 7.64 9.63
C THR A 51 14.53 6.24 10.05
N GLU A 52 13.32 6.13 10.60
CA GLU A 52 12.76 4.82 10.96
C GLU A 52 12.57 3.92 9.75
N ALA A 53 12.07 4.47 8.65
CA ALA A 53 11.90 3.72 7.41
C ALA A 53 13.24 3.22 6.87
N MET A 54 14.28 4.06 6.92
CA MET A 54 15.63 3.68 6.49
C MET A 54 16.24 2.58 7.36
N GLY A 55 15.73 2.42 8.58
CA GLY A 55 16.14 1.35 9.49
C GLY A 55 15.48 0.00 9.22
N LEU A 56 14.58 -0.11 8.25
CA LEU A 56 13.90 -1.36 7.88
C LEU A 56 14.84 -2.26 7.06
N THR A 57 15.92 -2.72 7.70
CA THR A 57 16.99 -3.47 7.02
C THR A 57 16.55 -4.82 6.47
N SER A 58 15.43 -5.36 6.96
CA SER A 58 14.81 -6.56 6.40
C SER A 58 14.19 -6.32 5.02
N VAL A 59 13.88 -5.06 4.70
CA VAL A 59 13.31 -4.69 3.40
C VAL A 59 14.43 -4.45 2.38
N ALA A 60 15.39 -3.57 2.72
CA ALA A 60 16.51 -3.23 1.85
C ALA A 60 17.56 -2.44 2.65
N SER A 61 18.68 -2.12 2.01
CA SER A 61 19.68 -1.25 2.63
C SER A 61 19.13 0.18 2.81
N PRO A 62 19.66 0.96 3.77
CA PRO A 62 19.19 2.33 3.98
C PRO A 62 19.24 3.20 2.72
N ALA A 63 20.31 3.09 1.94
CA ALA A 63 20.45 3.87 0.70
C ALA A 63 19.39 3.47 -0.33
N THR A 64 19.09 2.18 -0.46
CA THR A 64 18.06 1.68 -1.36
C THR A 64 16.68 2.14 -0.91
N ILE A 65 16.38 2.06 0.40
CA ILE A 65 15.11 2.55 0.94
C ILE A 65 14.95 4.05 0.63
N HIS A 66 15.99 4.84 0.85
CA HIS A 66 15.93 6.28 0.56
C HIS A 66 15.57 6.54 -0.89
N ARG A 67 16.18 5.83 -1.84
CA ARG A 67 15.86 5.97 -3.27
C ARG A 67 14.41 5.60 -3.56
N LYS A 68 13.91 4.55 -2.92
CA LYS A 68 12.52 4.11 -3.11
C LYS A 68 11.52 5.09 -2.51
N LEU A 69 11.86 5.72 -1.38
CA LEU A 69 11.03 6.79 -0.81
C LEU A 69 10.95 7.98 -1.78
N CYS A 70 12.07 8.38 -2.38
CA CYS A 70 12.08 9.46 -3.37
C CYS A 70 11.23 9.09 -4.58
N HIS A 71 11.30 7.84 -5.04
CA HIS A 71 10.49 7.36 -6.16
C HIS A 71 8.99 7.40 -5.84
N LEU A 72 8.61 6.93 -4.65
CA LEU A 72 7.22 7.00 -4.20
C LEU A 72 6.73 8.45 -4.12
N TYR A 73 7.58 9.34 -3.66
CA TYR A 73 7.25 10.78 -3.61
C TYR A 73 7.04 11.36 -5.01
N GLU A 74 7.91 11.01 -5.95
CA GLU A 74 7.79 11.45 -7.35
C GLU A 74 6.50 10.96 -8.00
N LEU A 75 6.07 9.74 -7.67
CA LEU A 75 4.81 9.17 -8.13
C LEU A 75 3.59 9.72 -7.39
N LYS A 76 3.81 10.59 -6.42
CA LYS A 76 2.76 11.20 -5.59
C LYS A 76 1.98 10.16 -4.77
N LEU A 77 2.68 9.14 -4.29
CA LEU A 77 2.10 8.09 -3.47
C LEU A 77 2.35 8.30 -1.98
N ILE A 78 3.37 9.07 -1.64
CA ILE A 78 3.64 9.49 -0.26
C ILE A 78 3.93 10.99 -0.19
N ASP A 79 3.73 11.56 1.00
CA ASP A 79 4.16 12.91 1.35
C ASP A 79 5.14 12.84 2.53
N PHE A 80 6.04 13.83 2.57
CA PHE A 80 6.90 14.07 3.73
C PHE A 80 6.24 15.18 4.55
N VAL A 81 5.87 14.88 5.78
CA VAL A 81 5.07 15.78 6.62
C VAL A 81 5.85 16.16 7.87
N PHE A 82 5.90 17.45 8.16
CA PHE A 82 6.39 17.94 9.43
C PHE A 82 5.22 18.08 10.40
N LEU A 83 5.38 17.62 11.63
CA LEU A 83 4.35 17.75 12.66
C LEU A 83 4.73 18.87 13.63
N GLY A 84 3.79 19.82 13.84
CA GLY A 84 4.02 20.95 14.72
C GLY A 84 5.13 21.87 14.23
N ALA A 85 5.90 22.43 15.17
CA ALA A 85 6.98 23.35 14.88
C ALA A 85 8.29 22.67 14.52
N ASN A 86 8.39 21.35 14.69
CA ASN A 86 9.61 20.59 14.41
C ASN A 86 9.77 20.41 12.90
N ARG A 87 10.80 21.07 12.33
CA ARG A 87 11.12 20.97 10.90
C ARG A 87 12.27 20.03 10.60
N ARG A 88 12.76 19.30 11.59
CA ARG A 88 13.87 18.35 11.43
C ARG A 88 13.40 16.94 11.15
N THR A 89 12.21 16.59 11.64
CA THR A 89 11.67 15.25 11.52
C THR A 89 10.58 15.22 10.48
N LYS A 90 10.79 14.41 9.44
CA LYS A 90 9.80 14.19 8.38
C LYS A 90 9.11 12.87 8.62
N TYR A 91 7.78 12.91 8.66
CA TYR A 91 6.94 11.72 8.77
C TYR A 91 6.43 11.34 7.39
N LEU A 92 6.23 10.05 7.20
CA LEU A 92 5.79 9.49 5.93
C LEU A 92 4.29 9.22 5.98
N HIS A 93 3.54 9.91 5.13
CA HIS A 93 2.10 9.74 5.02
C HIS A 93 1.75 9.27 3.62
N PRO A 94 0.85 8.28 3.46
CA PRO A 94 0.33 7.96 2.14
C PRO A 94 -0.53 9.13 1.65
N THR A 95 -0.51 9.37 0.37
CA THR A 95 -1.37 10.39 -0.26
C THR A 95 -2.79 9.85 -0.42
N SER A 96 -3.74 10.74 -0.73
CA SER A 96 -5.09 10.31 -1.10
C SER A 96 -5.09 9.34 -2.27
N LYS A 97 -4.17 9.53 -3.22
CA LYS A 97 -4.02 8.62 -4.37
C LYS A 97 -3.68 7.21 -3.92
N ALA A 98 -2.72 7.07 -2.99
CA ALA A 98 -2.36 5.76 -2.44
C ALA A 98 -3.50 5.17 -1.61
N GLU A 99 -4.14 5.98 -0.76
CA GLU A 99 -5.26 5.54 0.06
C GLU A 99 -6.44 5.06 -0.78
N ASN A 100 -6.73 5.75 -1.88
CA ASN A 100 -7.80 5.33 -2.80
C ASN A 100 -7.51 3.96 -3.41
N TYR A 101 -6.26 3.71 -3.78
CA TYR A 101 -5.84 2.41 -4.30
C TYR A 101 -6.05 1.31 -3.25
N PHE A 102 -5.57 1.51 -2.02
CA PHE A 102 -5.73 0.53 -0.96
C PHE A 102 -7.19 0.32 -0.57
N SER A 103 -8.00 1.38 -0.59
CA SER A 103 -9.44 1.27 -0.33
C SER A 103 -10.14 0.44 -1.41
N ALA A 104 -9.76 0.62 -2.67
CA ALA A 104 -10.31 -0.17 -3.77
C ALA A 104 -9.95 -1.65 -3.64
N LEU A 105 -8.71 -1.95 -3.23
CA LEU A 105 -8.30 -3.32 -2.94
C LEU A 105 -9.07 -3.91 -1.76
N GLY A 106 -9.28 -3.11 -0.71
CA GLY A 106 -10.06 -3.54 0.46
C GLY A 106 -11.50 -3.87 0.10
N GLN A 107 -12.12 -3.07 -0.75
CA GLN A 107 -13.46 -3.35 -1.27
C GLN A 107 -13.48 -4.64 -2.10
N SER A 108 -12.47 -4.84 -2.93
CA SER A 108 -12.33 -6.07 -3.72
C SER A 108 -12.22 -7.30 -2.83
N LEU A 109 -11.49 -7.18 -1.72
CA LEU A 109 -11.37 -8.27 -0.75
C LEU A 109 -12.72 -8.60 -0.11
N SER A 110 -13.44 -7.59 0.35
CA SER A 110 -14.76 -7.78 0.95
C SER A 110 -15.75 -8.42 -0.02
N GLU A 111 -15.73 -7.97 -1.26
CA GLU A 111 -16.60 -8.50 -2.30
C GLU A 111 -16.24 -9.93 -2.66
N ALA A 112 -14.96 -10.25 -2.74
CA ALA A 112 -14.50 -11.61 -3.01
C ALA A 112 -14.99 -12.59 -1.95
N VAL A 113 -14.96 -12.19 -0.68
CA VAL A 113 -15.46 -13.01 0.43
C VAL A 113 -16.97 -13.22 0.31
N LYS A 114 -17.72 -12.17 -0.03
CA LYS A 114 -19.18 -12.27 -0.22
C LYS A 114 -19.53 -13.21 -1.37
N ILE A 115 -18.86 -13.09 -2.51
CA ILE A 115 -19.10 -13.93 -3.68
C ILE A 115 -18.79 -15.39 -3.35
N ALA A 116 -17.66 -15.65 -2.69
CA ALA A 116 -17.27 -17.01 -2.29
C ALA A 116 -18.31 -17.61 -1.32
N ALA A 117 -18.82 -16.83 -0.39
CA ALA A 117 -19.84 -17.28 0.56
C ALA A 117 -21.17 -17.62 -0.15
N ILE A 118 -21.57 -16.81 -1.12
CA ILE A 118 -22.77 -17.07 -1.91
C ILE A 118 -22.59 -18.35 -2.74
N SER A 119 -21.43 -18.49 -3.40
CA SER A 119 -21.14 -19.68 -4.21
C SER A 119 -21.11 -20.97 -3.37
N ALA A 120 -20.66 -20.89 -2.13
CA ALA A 120 -20.61 -22.04 -1.23
C ALA A 120 -21.99 -22.52 -0.76
N ARG A 121 -23.02 -21.67 -0.88
CA ARG A 121 -24.40 -22.02 -0.49
C ARG A 121 -25.20 -22.68 -1.61
N VAL A 122 -24.69 -22.65 -2.80
CA VAL A 122 -25.35 -23.21 -3.99
C VAL A 122 -24.93 -24.69 -4.28
#